data_7b8778e84745c4b01aa9388c8bd1f8df
#
_entry.id   7b8778e84745c4b01aa9388c8bd1f8df
#
_cell.length_a   1.000
_cell.length_b   1.000
_cell.length_c   1.000
_cell.angle_alpha   90.00
_cell.angle_beta   90.00
_cell.angle_gamma   90.00
#
_symmetry.space_group_name_H-M   'P 1'
#
loop_
_entity.id
_entity.type
_entity.pdbx_description
1 polymer ?
#
loop_
_entity_poly.entity_id
_entity_poly.type
_entity_poly.pdbx_seq_one_letter_code
_entity_poly.pdbx_strand_id
1 'polypeptide(L)'
;MKRYICIIALTACCSLLQAQTTVNPETERYADLLTRTEQMPAYEQLYHMLAFQRFHPEHAPIYYRMGDVVYDLLPSKDALHDYDERAGLIYKGRLFYGNCLHFLGGKMPRGETFPTITPAGKRVEYDDVEQYLRGRLDTLKRWRQQTDTLHNRFYRMVDCYESCRQLFLGFMEKYPSEKLAHLCLTDEDRERLQELNAMTRQLELERKSFMEALKASPVPRYNPQFRSVPITAYRLDGVTSSDFLADDIPLWDYAGWTTTFLRVQQTTYQTLMRDLLQEHTMLDYGMERFRQGLPVQIQSNPLIAYRLERYDYNSPLAMFIRLEQLVAATTLQAQDSLTTNQQLSDSELSERITASMEAKQRLEEANTTLRTLRERIDEATPKKYAFFLRETQIESVERLLAKAEEQVAFQQSLTTLIEQQLRNYAKAYPNQFGEVNLGDDTH
;
A
#
# COMPACT_ATOMS: atom_id res chain seq x y z
N MET A 1 9.33 17.74 21.61
CA MET A 1 9.19 19.18 21.90
C MET A 1 7.83 19.62 22.48
N LYS A 2 6.73 18.86 22.31
CA LYS A 2 5.40 19.24 22.89
C LYS A 2 5.24 18.98 24.41
N ARG A 3 6.07 18.15 25.04
CA ARG A 3 5.98 17.86 26.50
C ARG A 3 6.42 18.99 27.42
N TYR A 4 7.20 19.96 26.94
CA TYR A 4 7.65 21.11 27.75
C TYR A 4 6.70 22.29 27.73
N ILE A 5 5.77 22.36 26.77
CA ILE A 5 4.83 23.49 26.64
C ILE A 5 3.72 23.44 27.70
N CYS A 6 3.26 22.24 28.10
CA CYS A 6 2.23 22.12 29.17
C CYS A 6 2.76 22.51 30.58
N ILE A 7 4.05 22.30 30.85
CA ILE A 7 4.64 22.68 32.15
C ILE A 7 4.84 24.22 32.22
N ILE A 8 5.20 24.83 31.10
CA ILE A 8 5.39 26.27 31.00
C ILE A 8 4.05 27.04 31.05
N ALA A 9 2.98 26.48 30.47
CA ALA A 9 1.63 27.07 30.55
C ALA A 9 1.07 27.07 31.98
N LEU A 10 1.35 26.03 32.78
CA LEU A 10 0.94 25.97 34.19
C LEU A 10 1.75 26.96 35.06
N THR A 11 3.03 27.21 34.75
CA THR A 11 3.85 28.18 35.45
C THR A 11 3.54 29.63 35.05
N ALA A 12 3.16 29.91 33.82
CA ALA A 12 2.77 31.24 33.34
C ALA A 12 1.38 31.66 33.86
N CYS A 13 0.43 30.75 34.07
CA CYS A 13 -0.83 31.05 34.77
C CYS A 13 -0.62 31.37 36.25
N CYS A 14 0.41 30.83 36.90
CA CYS A 14 0.71 31.12 38.31
C CYS A 14 1.22 32.56 38.54
N SER A 15 1.80 33.20 37.52
CA SER A 15 2.35 34.58 37.68
C SER A 15 1.35 35.70 37.40
N LEU A 16 0.21 35.42 36.77
CA LEU A 16 -0.83 36.44 36.50
C LEU A 16 -1.91 36.54 37.58
N LEU A 17 -1.96 35.60 38.54
CA LEU A 17 -2.94 35.54 39.62
C LEU A 17 -2.47 36.22 40.94
N GLN A 18 -1.34 36.88 40.93
CA GLN A 18 -0.77 37.47 42.15
C GLN A 18 -1.38 38.84 42.60
N ALA A 19 -2.49 39.27 42.00
CA ALA A 19 -3.06 40.59 42.30
C ALA A 19 -4.47 40.56 42.96
N GLN A 20 -4.91 39.45 43.52
CA GLN A 20 -6.14 39.41 44.31
C GLN A 20 -5.82 39.11 45.77
N THR A 21 -6.32 39.96 46.68
CA THR A 21 -6.25 39.90 48.13
C THR A 21 -5.81 38.56 48.70
N THR A 22 -4.57 38.50 49.18
CA THR A 22 -3.93 37.29 49.71
C THR A 22 -4.62 36.88 51.02
N VAL A 23 -5.67 36.10 50.91
CA VAL A 23 -6.19 35.34 52.05
C VAL A 23 -5.12 34.36 52.46
N ASN A 24 -4.69 34.39 53.71
CA ASN A 24 -3.70 33.43 54.20
C ASN A 24 -4.34 32.02 54.33
N PRO A 25 -3.95 31.04 53.53
CA PRO A 25 -4.56 29.69 53.54
C PRO A 25 -4.38 28.95 54.86
N GLU A 26 -3.39 29.34 55.68
CA GLU A 26 -3.12 28.73 56.98
C GLU A 26 -4.19 29.09 58.04
N THR A 27 -4.76 30.28 57.93
CA THR A 27 -5.75 30.80 58.89
C THR A 27 -7.16 30.83 58.34
N GLU A 28 -7.34 30.54 57.07
CA GLU A 28 -8.64 30.52 56.40
C GLU A 28 -9.51 29.36 56.93
N ARG A 29 -10.79 29.64 57.23
CA ARG A 29 -11.71 28.58 57.61
C ARG A 29 -12.25 27.89 56.34
N TYR A 30 -12.48 26.59 56.42
CA TYR A 30 -13.00 25.79 55.29
C TYR A 30 -14.29 26.36 54.70
N ALA A 31 -15.25 26.85 55.55
CA ALA A 31 -16.47 27.45 55.07
C ALA A 31 -16.24 28.74 54.25
N ASP A 32 -15.26 29.56 54.67
CA ASP A 32 -14.92 30.81 54.01
C ASP A 32 -14.24 30.50 52.64
N LEU A 33 -13.37 29.51 52.59
CA LEU A 33 -12.78 29.01 51.36
C LEU A 33 -13.86 28.54 50.35
N LEU A 34 -14.85 27.73 50.79
CA LEU A 34 -15.93 27.24 49.94
C LEU A 34 -16.74 28.41 49.37
N THR A 35 -17.16 29.34 50.21
CA THR A 35 -17.95 30.53 49.79
C THR A 35 -17.16 31.38 48.77
N ARG A 36 -15.87 31.59 49.02
CA ARG A 36 -15.02 32.37 48.11
C ARG A 36 -14.78 31.72 46.79
N THR A 37 -14.67 30.36 46.74
CA THR A 37 -14.34 29.62 45.53
C THR A 37 -15.56 29.16 44.74
N GLU A 38 -16.76 29.27 45.29
CA GLU A 38 -18.01 28.70 44.71
C GLU A 38 -18.27 29.16 43.27
N GLN A 39 -17.96 30.43 42.98
CA GLN A 39 -18.20 31.04 41.66
C GLN A 39 -16.97 31.04 40.73
N MET A 40 -15.84 30.54 41.18
CA MET A 40 -14.61 30.51 40.40
C MET A 40 -14.63 29.38 39.38
N PRO A 41 -13.89 29.52 38.26
CA PRO A 41 -13.66 28.39 37.35
C PRO A 41 -13.05 27.18 38.08
N ALA A 42 -13.38 25.96 37.67
CA ALA A 42 -13.01 24.73 38.38
C ALA A 42 -11.49 24.58 38.65
N TYR A 43 -10.64 25.02 37.73
CA TYR A 43 -9.19 24.98 37.92
C TYR A 43 -8.71 26.00 38.97
N GLU A 44 -9.33 27.15 39.05
CA GLU A 44 -9.04 28.15 40.11
C GLU A 44 -9.54 27.64 41.47
N GLN A 45 -10.71 27.04 41.53
CA GLN A 45 -11.19 26.34 42.73
C GLN A 45 -10.13 25.36 43.22
N LEU A 46 -9.67 24.46 42.36
CA LEU A 46 -8.66 23.46 42.70
C LEU A 46 -7.36 24.10 43.17
N TYR A 47 -6.90 25.19 42.56
CA TYR A 47 -5.71 25.90 43.00
C TYR A 47 -5.82 26.39 44.45
N HIS A 48 -6.92 27.05 44.81
CA HIS A 48 -7.16 27.53 46.16
C HIS A 48 -7.33 26.38 47.17
N MET A 49 -8.03 25.32 46.78
CA MET A 49 -8.22 24.15 47.62
C MET A 49 -6.90 23.39 47.86
N LEU A 50 -6.02 23.30 46.87
CA LEU A 50 -4.67 22.71 47.04
C LEU A 50 -3.81 23.56 47.97
N ALA A 51 -3.92 24.92 47.91
CA ALA A 51 -3.22 25.80 48.83
C ALA A 51 -3.69 25.60 50.28
N PHE A 52 -4.99 25.51 50.51
CA PHE A 52 -5.56 25.20 51.84
C PHE A 52 -5.12 23.79 52.33
N GLN A 53 -5.17 22.78 51.48
CA GLN A 53 -4.82 21.40 51.81
C GLN A 53 -3.37 21.27 52.30
N ARG A 54 -2.43 22.09 51.80
CA ARG A 54 -1.01 22.10 52.26
C ARG A 54 -0.87 22.42 53.73
N PHE A 55 -1.74 23.27 54.25
CA PHE A 55 -1.72 23.65 55.68
C PHE A 55 -2.64 22.76 56.53
N HIS A 56 -3.61 22.08 55.88
CA HIS A 56 -4.57 21.19 56.52
C HIS A 56 -4.57 19.81 55.90
N PRO A 57 -3.46 19.04 55.95
CA PRO A 57 -3.27 17.81 55.19
C PRO A 57 -4.20 16.66 55.62
N GLU A 58 -4.77 16.68 56.80
CA GLU A 58 -5.67 15.64 57.33
C GLU A 58 -7.16 16.03 57.23
N HIS A 59 -7.46 17.17 56.62
CA HIS A 59 -8.81 17.68 56.53
C HIS A 59 -9.63 16.93 55.42
N ALA A 60 -10.34 15.89 55.79
CA ALA A 60 -11.08 15.06 54.84
C ALA A 60 -12.08 15.81 53.93
N PRO A 61 -12.84 16.80 54.41
CA PRO A 61 -13.79 17.54 53.55
C PRO A 61 -13.14 18.27 52.37
N ILE A 62 -11.90 18.76 52.46
CA ILE A 62 -11.24 19.43 51.33
C ILE A 62 -10.95 18.44 50.20
N TYR A 63 -10.51 17.21 50.52
CA TYR A 63 -10.27 16.16 49.53
C TYR A 63 -11.55 15.73 48.84
N TYR A 64 -12.64 15.64 49.59
CA TYR A 64 -13.95 15.38 49.03
C TYR A 64 -14.31 16.42 47.98
N ARG A 65 -14.23 17.72 48.34
CA ARG A 65 -14.59 18.82 47.41
C ARG A 65 -13.67 18.87 46.19
N MET A 66 -12.35 18.70 46.37
CA MET A 66 -11.42 18.58 45.25
C MET A 66 -11.77 17.42 44.32
N GLY A 67 -12.18 16.27 44.88
CA GLY A 67 -12.65 15.12 44.12
C GLY A 67 -13.89 15.44 43.27
N ASP A 68 -14.86 16.13 43.83
CA ASP A 68 -16.07 16.53 43.11
C ASP A 68 -15.78 17.53 41.99
N VAL A 69 -14.98 18.54 42.22
CA VAL A 69 -14.56 19.50 41.18
C VAL A 69 -13.89 18.79 40.01
N VAL A 70 -12.98 17.86 40.30
CA VAL A 70 -12.33 17.03 39.25
C VAL A 70 -13.33 16.14 38.55
N TYR A 71 -14.22 15.51 39.29
CA TYR A 71 -15.25 14.63 38.73
C TYR A 71 -16.19 15.38 37.76
N ASP A 72 -16.58 16.60 38.12
CA ASP A 72 -17.47 17.44 37.31
C ASP A 72 -16.76 18.02 36.06
N LEU A 73 -15.44 18.12 36.08
CA LEU A 73 -14.65 18.47 34.88
C LEU A 73 -14.56 17.36 33.83
N LEU A 74 -14.60 16.08 34.24
CA LEU A 74 -14.36 14.94 33.37
C LEU A 74 -15.32 14.83 32.19
N PRO A 75 -16.64 15.12 32.30
CA PRO A 75 -17.55 15.12 31.15
C PRO A 75 -17.20 16.14 30.06
N SER A 76 -16.44 17.19 30.40
CA SER A 76 -16.00 18.20 29.43
C SER A 76 -14.80 17.78 28.61
N LYS A 77 -14.11 16.69 28.96
CA LYS A 77 -12.88 16.22 28.35
C LYS A 77 -13.14 15.02 27.44
N ASP A 78 -12.72 15.15 26.18
CA ASP A 78 -12.82 14.07 25.22
C ASP A 78 -11.83 12.94 25.53
N ALA A 79 -12.25 11.70 25.28
CA ALA A 79 -11.45 10.51 25.61
C ALA A 79 -10.26 10.27 24.67
N LEU A 80 -10.25 10.89 23.47
CA LEU A 80 -9.18 10.80 22.49
C LEU A 80 -8.41 12.12 22.36
N HIS A 81 -9.10 13.24 22.10
CA HIS A 81 -8.47 14.54 21.92
C HIS A 81 -7.80 15.04 23.19
N ASP A 82 -8.44 14.81 24.36
CA ASP A 82 -7.96 15.28 25.67
C ASP A 82 -7.44 14.11 26.52
N TYR A 83 -6.95 13.02 25.92
CA TYR A 83 -6.61 11.78 26.63
C TYR A 83 -5.72 12.01 27.87
N ASP A 84 -4.61 12.73 27.70
CA ASP A 84 -3.64 12.94 28.80
C ASP A 84 -4.24 13.77 29.93
N GLU A 85 -5.02 14.79 29.59
CA GLU A 85 -5.70 15.64 30.57
C GLU A 85 -6.79 14.87 31.32
N ARG A 86 -7.63 14.13 30.57
CA ARG A 86 -8.67 13.26 31.12
C ARG A 86 -8.09 12.18 32.04
N ALA A 87 -7.02 11.52 31.60
CA ALA A 87 -6.32 10.51 32.39
C ALA A 87 -5.73 11.10 33.69
N GLY A 88 -5.15 12.31 33.59
CA GLY A 88 -4.63 13.05 34.72
C GLY A 88 -5.71 13.47 35.72
N LEU A 89 -6.87 13.92 35.23
CA LEU A 89 -8.04 14.24 36.06
C LEU A 89 -8.60 12.99 36.76
N ILE A 90 -8.75 11.89 36.06
CA ILE A 90 -9.18 10.59 36.67
C ILE A 90 -8.22 10.19 37.80
N TYR A 91 -6.90 10.27 37.56
CA TYR A 91 -5.90 9.98 38.59
C TYR A 91 -6.05 10.89 39.82
N LYS A 92 -6.15 12.21 39.62
CA LYS A 92 -6.36 13.18 40.70
C LYS A 92 -7.65 12.94 41.47
N GLY A 93 -8.77 12.69 40.76
CA GLY A 93 -10.05 12.35 41.39
C GLY A 93 -9.96 11.11 42.29
N ARG A 94 -9.29 10.06 41.81
CA ARG A 94 -9.05 8.85 42.62
C ARG A 94 -8.17 9.13 43.83
N LEU A 95 -7.11 9.94 43.66
CA LEU A 95 -6.25 10.33 44.77
C LEU A 95 -7.02 11.12 45.81
N PHE A 96 -7.81 12.12 45.41
CA PHE A 96 -8.58 12.94 46.34
C PHE A 96 -9.65 12.14 47.07
N TYR A 97 -10.49 11.38 46.40
CA TYR A 97 -11.49 10.52 47.07
C TYR A 97 -10.83 9.44 47.95
N GLY A 98 -9.69 8.88 47.53
CA GLY A 98 -8.92 7.93 48.34
C GLY A 98 -8.38 8.54 49.61
N ASN A 99 -7.79 9.77 49.53
CA ASN A 99 -7.34 10.51 50.71
C ASN A 99 -8.49 10.90 51.62
N CYS A 100 -9.64 11.31 51.05
CA CYS A 100 -10.84 11.56 51.85
C CYS A 100 -11.24 10.34 52.67
N LEU A 101 -11.32 9.16 52.03
CA LEU A 101 -11.64 7.90 52.75
C LEU A 101 -10.59 7.56 53.84
N HIS A 102 -9.31 7.80 53.54
CA HIS A 102 -8.23 7.53 54.49
C HIS A 102 -8.35 8.42 55.74
N PHE A 103 -8.58 9.74 55.56
CA PHE A 103 -8.69 10.67 56.68
C PHE A 103 -10.06 10.65 57.39
N LEU A 104 -11.09 10.12 56.73
CA LEU A 104 -12.40 9.81 57.36
C LEU A 104 -12.31 8.66 58.34
N GLY A 105 -11.29 7.83 58.31
CA GLY A 105 -11.07 6.57 59.02
C GLY A 105 -11.34 6.52 60.51
N GLY A 106 -12.40 7.15 60.94
CA GLY A 106 -12.95 7.00 62.29
C GLY A 106 -13.63 8.22 62.89
N LYS A 107 -13.46 9.46 62.42
CA LYS A 107 -14.10 10.60 63.13
C LYS A 107 -14.31 11.75 62.16
N MET A 108 -15.57 12.14 61.91
CA MET A 108 -15.87 13.44 61.36
C MET A 108 -15.38 14.55 62.30
N PRO A 109 -14.72 15.61 61.81
CA PRO A 109 -14.39 16.78 62.60
C PRO A 109 -15.66 17.33 63.20
N ARG A 110 -15.67 17.59 64.52
CA ARG A 110 -16.85 18.15 65.20
C ARG A 110 -17.17 19.54 64.64
N GLY A 111 -18.39 19.72 64.12
CA GLY A 111 -18.90 20.99 63.60
C GLY A 111 -18.71 21.27 62.13
N GLU A 112 -18.03 20.39 61.36
CA GLU A 112 -17.94 20.51 59.88
C GLU A 112 -18.97 19.61 59.22
N THR A 113 -19.75 20.18 58.28
CA THR A 113 -20.69 19.48 57.46
C THR A 113 -20.04 19.19 56.08
N PHE A 114 -20.10 17.92 55.64
CA PHE A 114 -19.86 17.66 54.23
C PHE A 114 -20.82 18.46 53.40
N PRO A 115 -20.43 19.12 52.33
CA PRO A 115 -21.35 19.75 51.43
C PRO A 115 -22.35 18.73 50.92
N THR A 116 -23.61 19.08 50.88
CA THR A 116 -24.69 18.24 50.41
C THR A 116 -24.42 17.77 48.99
N ILE A 117 -24.43 16.46 48.80
CA ILE A 117 -23.96 15.82 47.57
C ILE A 117 -25.08 15.40 46.67
N THR A 118 -26.26 15.35 47.17
CA THR A 118 -27.39 14.92 46.35
C THR A 118 -27.99 16.11 45.60
N PRO A 119 -28.39 15.92 44.33
CA PRO A 119 -29.16 16.95 43.60
C PRO A 119 -30.40 17.41 44.29
N ALA A 120 -30.86 16.68 45.33
CA ALA A 120 -32.01 16.92 46.13
C ALA A 120 -31.73 17.66 47.46
N GLY A 121 -30.52 18.11 47.73
CA GLY A 121 -30.17 18.89 48.90
C GLY A 121 -30.26 18.16 50.24
N LYS A 122 -30.29 16.83 50.27
CA LYS A 122 -30.33 16.03 51.50
C LYS A 122 -28.96 16.03 52.19
N ARG A 123 -28.95 16.25 53.48
CA ARG A 123 -27.78 16.08 54.35
C ARG A 123 -27.39 14.61 54.32
N VAL A 124 -26.11 14.29 54.03
CA VAL A 124 -25.60 12.94 53.90
C VAL A 124 -24.96 12.54 55.24
N GLU A 125 -25.38 11.38 55.81
CA GLU A 125 -24.75 10.81 57.00
C GLU A 125 -23.41 10.16 56.66
N TYR A 126 -22.59 9.85 57.67
CA TYR A 126 -21.23 9.30 57.52
C TYR A 126 -21.19 8.06 56.66
N ASP A 127 -22.05 7.07 56.92
CA ASP A 127 -22.08 5.81 56.15
C ASP A 127 -22.48 6.05 54.66
N ASP A 128 -23.32 7.02 54.39
CA ASP A 128 -23.66 7.43 53.05
C ASP A 128 -22.49 8.08 52.33
N VAL A 129 -21.63 8.87 53.03
CA VAL A 129 -20.40 9.48 52.47
C VAL A 129 -19.44 8.40 52.04
N GLU A 130 -19.18 7.41 52.85
CA GLU A 130 -18.30 6.31 52.50
C GLU A 130 -18.83 5.54 51.28
N GLN A 131 -20.08 5.19 51.23
CA GLN A 131 -20.72 4.56 50.09
C GLN A 131 -20.62 5.40 48.82
N TYR A 132 -20.87 6.70 48.95
CA TYR A 132 -20.77 7.67 47.83
C TYR A 132 -19.33 7.70 47.27
N LEU A 133 -18.30 7.86 48.14
CA LEU A 133 -16.91 7.91 47.72
C LEU A 133 -16.47 6.61 47.04
N ARG A 134 -16.86 5.45 47.57
CA ARG A 134 -16.60 4.16 46.93
C ARG A 134 -17.27 4.07 45.56
N GLY A 135 -18.51 4.52 45.41
CA GLY A 135 -19.21 4.58 44.14
C GLY A 135 -18.51 5.50 43.12
N ARG A 136 -18.01 6.68 43.58
CA ARG A 136 -17.22 7.58 42.73
C ARG A 136 -15.87 6.95 42.30
N LEU A 137 -15.17 6.30 43.21
CA LEU A 137 -13.91 5.59 42.92
C LEU A 137 -14.12 4.48 41.88
N ASP A 138 -15.20 3.68 42.02
CA ASP A 138 -15.53 2.62 41.07
C ASP A 138 -15.90 3.21 39.69
N THR A 139 -16.60 4.34 39.68
CA THR A 139 -16.94 5.03 38.42
C THR A 139 -15.67 5.57 37.75
N LEU A 140 -14.76 6.22 38.50
CA LEU A 140 -13.48 6.68 37.95
C LEU A 140 -12.61 5.52 37.47
N LYS A 141 -12.62 4.37 38.17
CA LYS A 141 -11.93 3.16 37.71
C LYS A 141 -12.45 2.68 36.37
N ARG A 142 -13.79 2.60 36.22
CA ARG A 142 -14.43 2.23 34.94
C ARG A 142 -14.10 3.23 33.84
N TRP A 143 -14.18 4.53 34.11
CA TRP A 143 -13.85 5.56 33.14
C TRP A 143 -12.39 5.49 32.71
N ARG A 144 -11.46 5.19 33.61
CA ARG A 144 -10.07 4.96 33.26
C ARG A 144 -9.92 3.79 32.30
N GLN A 145 -10.53 2.66 32.62
CA GLN A 145 -10.49 1.48 31.75
C GLN A 145 -11.09 1.74 30.36
N GLN A 146 -12.24 2.44 30.32
CA GLN A 146 -12.88 2.81 29.05
C GLN A 146 -12.01 3.76 28.22
N THR A 147 -11.43 4.78 28.84
CA THR A 147 -10.54 5.74 28.18
C THR A 147 -9.29 5.05 27.62
N ASP A 148 -8.64 4.20 28.43
CA ASP A 148 -7.45 3.45 28.00
C ASP A 148 -7.77 2.45 26.89
N THR A 149 -8.92 1.76 26.99
CA THR A 149 -9.37 0.82 25.96
C THR A 149 -9.62 1.55 24.64
N LEU A 150 -10.32 2.68 24.67
CA LEU A 150 -10.59 3.47 23.46
C LEU A 150 -9.30 4.00 22.83
N HIS A 151 -8.40 4.57 23.63
CA HIS A 151 -7.11 5.07 23.19
C HIS A 151 -6.25 3.96 22.57
N ASN A 152 -6.13 2.81 23.22
CA ASN A 152 -5.36 1.69 22.70
C ASN A 152 -5.95 1.12 21.40
N ARG A 153 -7.29 1.06 21.27
CA ARG A 153 -7.94 0.61 20.04
C ARG A 153 -7.76 1.61 18.90
N PHE A 154 -7.82 2.90 19.21
CA PHE A 154 -7.53 3.95 18.24
C PHE A 154 -6.12 3.83 17.66
N TYR A 155 -5.09 3.75 18.51
CA TYR A 155 -3.71 3.66 18.03
C TYR A 155 -3.41 2.36 17.29
N ARG A 156 -3.97 1.23 17.72
CA ARG A 156 -3.84 -0.02 16.96
C ARG A 156 -4.43 0.09 15.55
N MET A 157 -5.56 0.74 15.40
CA MET A 157 -6.15 0.99 14.09
C MET A 157 -5.25 1.90 13.23
N VAL A 158 -4.73 2.98 13.81
CA VAL A 158 -3.82 3.91 13.12
C VAL A 158 -2.52 3.21 12.71
N ASP A 159 -1.88 2.48 13.62
CA ASP A 159 -0.64 1.74 13.36
C ASP A 159 -0.83 0.69 12.26
N CYS A 160 -1.97 -0.01 12.28
CA CYS A 160 -2.30 -1.01 11.26
C CYS A 160 -2.48 -0.35 9.89
N TYR A 161 -3.14 0.81 9.81
CA TYR A 161 -3.29 1.57 8.58
C TYR A 161 -1.94 2.09 8.05
N GLU A 162 -1.11 2.67 8.90
CA GLU A 162 0.22 3.14 8.51
C GLU A 162 1.11 1.99 8.04
N SER A 163 0.99 0.80 8.64
CA SER A 163 1.70 -0.38 8.18
C SER A 163 1.24 -0.82 6.78
N CYS A 164 -0.06 -0.81 6.49
CA CYS A 164 -0.58 -1.03 5.14
C CYS A 164 0.01 -0.01 4.14
N ARG A 165 0.03 1.25 4.53
CA ARG A 165 0.58 2.35 3.72
C ARG A 165 2.06 2.15 3.43
N GLN A 166 2.87 1.78 4.42
CA GLN A 166 4.31 1.53 4.26
C GLN A 166 4.58 0.35 3.33
N LEU A 167 3.85 -0.77 3.46
CA LEU A 167 3.97 -1.89 2.55
C LEU A 167 3.66 -1.49 1.10
N PHE A 168 2.59 -0.73 0.88
CA PHE A 168 2.22 -0.25 -0.44
C PHE A 168 3.26 0.72 -1.03
N LEU A 169 3.75 1.68 -0.24
CA LEU A 169 4.77 2.64 -0.68
C LEU A 169 6.09 1.94 -1.02
N GLY A 170 6.53 0.98 -0.20
CA GLY A 170 7.73 0.17 -0.47
C GLY A 170 7.59 -0.65 -1.77
N PHE A 171 6.38 -1.13 -2.08
CA PHE A 171 6.10 -1.78 -3.35
C PHE A 171 6.17 -0.80 -4.53
N MET A 172 5.63 0.41 -4.39
CA MET A 172 5.72 1.47 -5.41
C MET A 172 7.15 1.96 -5.65
N GLU A 173 7.96 2.05 -4.59
CA GLU A 173 9.37 2.43 -4.69
C GLU A 173 10.16 1.38 -5.49
N LYS A 174 9.92 0.10 -5.22
CA LYS A 174 10.54 -1.00 -5.97
C LYS A 174 10.09 -1.02 -7.44
N TYR A 175 8.83 -0.69 -7.71
CA TYR A 175 8.22 -0.72 -9.03
C TYR A 175 7.61 0.64 -9.38
N PRO A 176 8.34 1.54 -10.06
CA PRO A 176 7.84 2.89 -10.39
C PRO A 176 6.62 2.93 -11.31
N SER A 177 6.27 1.83 -11.95
CA SER A 177 5.04 1.71 -12.74
C SER A 177 4.34 0.37 -12.51
N GLU A 178 3.01 0.39 -12.57
CA GLU A 178 2.18 -0.81 -12.43
C GLU A 178 2.50 -1.86 -13.51
N LYS A 179 2.77 -1.42 -14.75
CA LYS A 179 3.17 -2.31 -15.85
C LYS A 179 4.49 -3.01 -15.57
N LEU A 180 5.47 -2.28 -15.02
CA LEU A 180 6.75 -2.86 -14.62
C LEU A 180 6.57 -3.88 -13.49
N ALA A 181 5.75 -3.55 -12.49
CA ALA A 181 5.41 -4.46 -11.40
C ALA A 181 4.80 -5.77 -11.92
N HIS A 182 3.88 -5.70 -12.87
CA HIS A 182 3.28 -6.89 -13.47
C HIS A 182 4.30 -7.77 -14.21
N LEU A 183 5.27 -7.17 -14.91
CA LEU A 183 6.30 -7.92 -15.65
C LEU A 183 7.34 -8.56 -14.75
N CYS A 184 7.75 -7.87 -13.67
CA CYS A 184 8.88 -8.23 -12.85
C CYS A 184 8.51 -8.80 -11.48
N LEU A 185 7.21 -9.05 -11.22
CA LEU A 185 6.73 -9.51 -9.92
C LEU A 185 7.39 -10.83 -9.53
N THR A 186 8.14 -10.82 -8.42
CA THR A 186 8.74 -12.01 -7.83
C THR A 186 7.74 -12.73 -6.92
N ASP A 187 8.05 -13.98 -6.53
CA ASP A 187 7.24 -14.71 -5.56
C ASP A 187 7.26 -14.02 -4.18
N GLU A 188 8.41 -13.47 -3.77
CA GLU A 188 8.53 -12.67 -2.54
C GLU A 188 7.61 -11.43 -2.56
N ASP A 189 7.53 -10.71 -3.68
CA ASP A 189 6.63 -9.57 -3.81
C ASP A 189 5.16 -9.98 -3.79
N ARG A 190 4.85 -11.17 -4.32
CA ARG A 190 3.50 -11.74 -4.23
C ARG A 190 3.12 -12.04 -2.79
N GLU A 191 4.04 -12.59 -2.01
CA GLU A 191 3.85 -12.81 -0.57
C GLU A 191 3.63 -11.50 0.18
N ARG A 192 4.41 -10.46 -0.12
CA ARG A 192 4.21 -9.10 0.45
C ARG A 192 2.85 -8.49 0.09
N LEU A 193 2.36 -8.71 -1.12
CA LEU A 193 1.00 -8.27 -1.49
C LEU A 193 -0.08 -9.09 -0.77
N GLN A 194 0.15 -10.37 -0.49
CA GLN A 194 -0.75 -11.17 0.35
C GLN A 194 -0.71 -10.71 1.80
N GLU A 195 0.46 -10.33 2.33
CA GLU A 195 0.60 -9.70 3.64
C GLU A 195 -0.19 -8.39 3.72
N LEU A 196 -0.08 -7.51 2.71
CA LEU A 196 -0.88 -6.29 2.62
C LEU A 196 -2.39 -6.59 2.69
N ASN A 197 -2.86 -7.62 1.99
CA ASN A 197 -4.25 -8.06 2.08
C ASN A 197 -4.63 -8.57 3.48
N ALA A 198 -3.76 -9.32 4.14
CA ALA A 198 -4.00 -9.79 5.50
C ALA A 198 -4.06 -8.63 6.49
N MET A 199 -3.15 -7.66 6.37
CA MET A 199 -3.15 -6.44 7.20
C MET A 199 -4.38 -5.56 6.96
N THR A 200 -4.87 -5.45 5.74
CA THR A 200 -6.12 -4.74 5.46
C THR A 200 -7.33 -5.39 6.14
N ARG A 201 -7.37 -6.73 6.20
CA ARG A 201 -8.41 -7.45 6.98
C ARG A 201 -8.27 -7.19 8.48
N GLN A 202 -7.04 -7.15 8.99
CA GLN A 202 -6.77 -6.80 10.38
C GLN A 202 -7.21 -5.37 10.69
N LEU A 203 -6.95 -4.41 9.79
CA LEU A 203 -7.42 -3.03 9.90
C LEU A 203 -8.94 -2.95 10.05
N GLU A 204 -9.70 -3.73 9.28
CA GLU A 204 -11.16 -3.78 9.42
C GLU A 204 -11.62 -4.31 10.80
N LEU A 205 -10.90 -5.28 11.37
CA LEU A 205 -11.17 -5.78 12.71
C LEU A 205 -10.85 -4.73 13.79
N GLU A 206 -9.70 -4.06 13.68
CA GLU A 206 -9.31 -3.00 14.61
C GLU A 206 -10.28 -1.80 14.52
N ARG A 207 -10.70 -1.42 13.30
CA ARG A 207 -11.72 -0.38 13.09
C ARG A 207 -13.05 -0.72 13.77
N LYS A 208 -13.55 -1.95 13.61
CA LYS A 208 -14.77 -2.41 14.31
C LYS A 208 -14.60 -2.35 15.82
N SER A 209 -13.48 -2.86 16.33
CA SER A 209 -13.18 -2.88 17.76
C SER A 209 -13.05 -1.46 18.33
N PHE A 210 -12.46 -0.53 17.58
CA PHE A 210 -12.42 0.89 17.93
C PHE A 210 -13.81 1.51 17.98
N MET A 211 -14.65 1.27 16.97
CA MET A 211 -16.04 1.80 16.94
C MET A 211 -16.92 1.25 18.08
N GLU A 212 -16.69 0.00 18.49
CA GLU A 212 -17.35 -0.58 19.67
C GLU A 212 -16.90 0.10 20.96
N ALA A 213 -15.60 0.32 21.13
CA ALA A 213 -15.04 1.04 22.28
C ALA A 213 -15.52 2.51 22.31
N LEU A 214 -15.64 3.16 21.16
CA LEU A 214 -16.15 4.52 21.04
C LEU A 214 -17.62 4.61 21.48
N LYS A 215 -18.48 3.69 21.06
CA LYS A 215 -19.89 3.61 21.49
C LYS A 215 -20.02 3.37 22.99
N ALA A 216 -19.10 2.68 23.61
CA ALA A 216 -19.05 2.44 25.05
C ALA A 216 -18.48 3.61 25.84
N SER A 217 -17.95 4.65 25.20
CA SER A 217 -17.41 5.84 25.85
C SER A 217 -18.54 6.69 26.44
N PRO A 218 -18.40 7.16 27.68
CA PRO A 218 -19.45 7.96 28.35
C PRO A 218 -19.61 9.37 27.73
N VAL A 219 -18.65 9.83 26.95
CA VAL A 219 -18.66 11.18 26.33
C VAL A 219 -18.18 11.09 24.89
N PRO A 220 -19.00 10.60 23.96
CA PRO A 220 -18.65 10.55 22.56
C PRO A 220 -18.83 11.93 21.92
N ARG A 221 -17.79 12.74 21.84
CA ARG A 221 -17.75 13.98 21.02
C ARG A 221 -17.27 13.72 19.60
N TYR A 222 -16.70 12.56 19.37
CA TYR A 222 -16.10 12.14 18.12
C TYR A 222 -16.97 11.06 17.46
N ASN A 223 -17.41 11.31 16.23
CA ASN A 223 -18.25 10.39 15.44
C ASN A 223 -17.65 10.20 14.03
N PRO A 224 -16.54 9.44 13.92
CA PRO A 224 -15.82 9.31 12.68
C PRO A 224 -16.60 8.56 11.61
N GLN A 225 -16.57 9.08 10.40
CA GLN A 225 -17.06 8.44 9.18
C GLN A 225 -15.88 7.96 8.35
N PHE A 226 -15.67 6.65 8.29
CA PHE A 226 -14.62 6.06 7.49
C PHE A 226 -15.10 5.86 6.05
N ARG A 227 -14.38 6.48 5.10
CA ARG A 227 -14.70 6.39 3.68
C ARG A 227 -13.59 5.67 2.93
N SER A 228 -13.93 4.58 2.21
CA SER A 228 -12.99 3.88 1.33
C SER A 228 -12.70 4.73 0.09
N VAL A 229 -11.41 4.90 -0.22
CA VAL A 229 -10.91 5.63 -1.41
C VAL A 229 -10.18 4.65 -2.32
N PRO A 230 -10.66 4.44 -3.55
CA PRO A 230 -10.01 3.54 -4.47
C PRO A 230 -8.63 4.08 -4.90
N ILE A 231 -7.63 3.22 -4.95
CA ILE A 231 -6.32 3.55 -5.51
C ILE A 231 -6.43 3.46 -7.02
N THR A 232 -6.39 4.61 -7.68
CA THR A 232 -6.45 4.72 -9.14
C THR A 232 -5.10 5.14 -9.69
N ALA A 233 -4.78 4.68 -10.91
CA ALA A 233 -3.55 5.04 -11.62
C ALA A 233 -2.24 4.78 -10.85
N TYR A 234 -2.23 3.80 -9.94
CA TYR A 234 -1.03 3.41 -9.18
C TYR A 234 -0.42 4.61 -8.41
N ARG A 235 -1.27 5.42 -7.77
CA ARG A 235 -0.91 6.64 -7.05
C ARG A 235 -1.75 6.81 -5.80
N LEU A 236 -1.13 7.40 -4.76
CA LEU A 236 -1.79 7.86 -3.54
C LEU A 236 -1.98 9.39 -3.56
N ASP A 237 -2.41 9.93 -4.70
CA ASP A 237 -2.55 11.37 -4.87
C ASP A 237 -3.70 11.95 -4.04
N GLY A 238 -3.45 13.05 -3.33
CA GLY A 238 -4.47 13.89 -2.70
C GLY A 238 -4.88 13.48 -1.29
N VAL A 239 -4.35 12.41 -0.72
CA VAL A 239 -4.50 12.08 0.71
C VAL A 239 -3.10 12.00 1.32
N THR A 240 -2.62 13.11 1.81
CA THR A 240 -1.58 13.14 2.84
C THR A 240 -2.13 12.42 4.07
N SER A 241 -1.33 11.97 5.00
CA SER A 241 -1.71 11.23 6.20
C SER A 241 -3.15 11.53 6.65
N SER A 242 -4.01 10.51 6.71
CA SER A 242 -5.39 10.67 7.20
C SER A 242 -5.34 11.30 8.60
N ASP A 243 -6.05 12.41 8.79
CA ASP A 243 -6.30 12.91 10.13
C ASP A 243 -7.35 11.99 10.78
N PHE A 244 -6.87 11.04 11.57
CA PHE A 244 -7.72 10.07 12.26
C PHE A 244 -8.56 10.66 13.39
N LEU A 245 -8.38 11.95 13.71
CA LEU A 245 -9.21 12.67 14.65
C LEU A 245 -10.27 13.57 13.96
N ALA A 246 -10.30 13.58 12.62
CA ALA A 246 -11.33 14.27 11.85
C ALA A 246 -12.66 13.47 11.82
N ASP A 247 -13.74 14.15 11.48
CA ASP A 247 -15.07 13.52 11.34
C ASP A 247 -15.17 12.67 10.04
N ASP A 248 -14.52 13.07 8.94
CA ASP A 248 -14.43 12.31 7.68
C ASP A 248 -13.02 11.80 7.49
N ILE A 249 -12.86 10.47 7.51
CA ILE A 249 -11.57 9.80 7.43
C ILE A 249 -11.49 8.99 6.15
N PRO A 250 -10.80 9.49 5.12
CA PRO A 250 -10.55 8.72 3.90
C PRO A 250 -9.49 7.64 4.17
N LEU A 251 -9.81 6.38 3.86
CA LEU A 251 -8.90 5.25 3.91
C LEU A 251 -8.69 4.69 2.51
N TRP A 252 -7.42 4.52 2.10
CA TRP A 252 -7.09 3.89 0.82
C TRP A 252 -7.52 2.43 0.78
N ASP A 253 -8.14 2.02 -0.33
CA ASP A 253 -8.57 0.64 -0.57
C ASP A 253 -7.40 -0.23 -1.07
N TYR A 254 -6.49 -0.57 -0.19
CA TYR A 254 -5.36 -1.45 -0.49
C TYR A 254 -5.81 -2.87 -0.88
N ALA A 255 -6.89 -3.38 -0.29
CA ALA A 255 -7.40 -4.72 -0.59
C ALA A 255 -8.00 -4.80 -1.99
N GLY A 256 -8.82 -3.83 -2.38
CA GLY A 256 -9.40 -3.75 -3.71
C GLY A 256 -8.34 -3.62 -4.79
N TRP A 257 -7.34 -2.73 -4.56
CA TRP A 257 -6.22 -2.59 -5.47
C TRP A 257 -5.41 -3.87 -5.59
N THR A 258 -4.96 -4.48 -4.48
CA THR A 258 -4.15 -5.70 -4.49
C THR A 258 -4.85 -6.86 -5.19
N THR A 259 -6.15 -7.04 -4.92
CA THR A 259 -6.96 -8.07 -5.57
C THR A 259 -7.03 -7.86 -7.07
N THR A 260 -7.25 -6.62 -7.50
CA THR A 260 -7.31 -6.27 -8.93
C THR A 260 -5.95 -6.45 -9.60
N PHE A 261 -4.88 -5.95 -8.96
CA PHE A 261 -3.51 -6.08 -9.44
C PHE A 261 -3.11 -7.55 -9.65
N LEU A 262 -3.27 -8.40 -8.65
CA LEU A 262 -2.92 -9.82 -8.73
C LEU A 262 -3.75 -10.55 -9.80
N ARG A 263 -5.03 -10.22 -9.94
CA ARG A 263 -5.88 -10.77 -10.99
C ARG A 263 -5.40 -10.39 -12.40
N VAL A 264 -5.07 -9.11 -12.62
CA VAL A 264 -4.55 -8.64 -13.91
C VAL A 264 -3.20 -9.29 -14.20
N GLN A 265 -2.31 -9.37 -13.22
CA GLN A 265 -1.02 -10.03 -13.34
C GLN A 265 -1.18 -11.51 -13.72
N GLN A 266 -2.06 -12.23 -13.05
CA GLN A 266 -2.29 -13.65 -13.34
C GLN A 266 -2.97 -13.87 -14.69
N THR A 267 -4.03 -13.14 -15.01
CA THR A 267 -4.85 -13.39 -16.20
C THR A 267 -4.23 -12.82 -17.47
N THR A 268 -3.53 -11.72 -17.41
CA THR A 268 -3.00 -11.02 -18.58
C THR A 268 -1.52 -11.34 -18.80
N TYR A 269 -0.70 -11.09 -17.78
CA TYR A 269 0.76 -11.21 -17.93
C TYR A 269 1.26 -12.64 -17.91
N GLN A 270 0.87 -13.43 -16.93
CA GLN A 270 1.34 -14.81 -16.83
C GLN A 270 0.89 -15.63 -18.02
N THR A 271 -0.33 -15.38 -18.52
CA THR A 271 -0.81 -16.04 -19.74
C THR A 271 0.00 -15.58 -20.94
N LEU A 272 0.21 -14.26 -21.10
CA LEU A 272 0.99 -13.75 -22.22
C LEU A 272 2.44 -14.23 -22.20
N MET A 273 3.10 -14.27 -21.03
CA MET A 273 4.46 -14.78 -20.90
C MET A 273 4.56 -16.28 -21.20
N ARG A 274 3.54 -17.07 -20.81
CA ARG A 274 3.46 -18.48 -21.19
C ARG A 274 3.27 -18.67 -22.69
N ASP A 275 2.39 -17.89 -23.30
CA ASP A 275 2.17 -17.93 -24.74
C ASP A 275 3.46 -17.59 -25.52
N LEU A 276 4.20 -16.58 -25.06
CA LEU A 276 5.49 -16.17 -25.62
C LEU A 276 6.55 -17.28 -25.50
N LEU A 277 6.63 -17.90 -24.33
CA LEU A 277 7.55 -19.02 -24.11
C LEU A 277 7.21 -20.22 -24.99
N GLN A 278 5.94 -20.54 -25.12
CA GLN A 278 5.47 -21.62 -26.00
C GLN A 278 5.79 -21.29 -27.46
N GLU A 279 5.53 -20.06 -27.91
CA GLU A 279 5.86 -19.62 -29.28
C GLU A 279 7.34 -19.76 -29.56
N HIS A 280 8.20 -19.19 -28.68
CA HIS A 280 9.65 -19.30 -28.79
C HIS A 280 10.09 -20.77 -28.90
N THR A 281 9.59 -21.63 -28.01
CA THR A 281 9.99 -23.05 -27.99
C THR A 281 9.61 -23.75 -29.30
N MET A 282 8.44 -23.47 -29.85
CA MET A 282 8.01 -24.08 -31.13
C MET A 282 8.83 -23.57 -32.32
N LEU A 283 9.13 -22.25 -32.35
CA LEU A 283 9.90 -21.64 -33.43
C LEU A 283 11.36 -22.13 -33.39
N ASP A 284 12.01 -22.11 -32.24
CA ASP A 284 13.37 -22.57 -32.06
C ASP A 284 13.53 -24.06 -32.41
N TYR A 285 12.61 -24.90 -31.94
CA TYR A 285 12.56 -26.33 -32.29
C TYR A 285 12.39 -26.54 -33.80
N GLY A 286 11.53 -25.80 -34.45
CA GLY A 286 11.32 -25.91 -35.90
C GLY A 286 12.55 -25.52 -36.71
N MET A 287 13.20 -24.42 -36.34
CA MET A 287 14.45 -23.95 -36.96
C MET A 287 15.59 -24.97 -36.76
N GLU A 288 15.71 -25.57 -35.59
CA GLU A 288 16.72 -26.58 -35.30
C GLU A 288 16.51 -27.85 -36.12
N ARG A 289 15.26 -28.32 -36.27
CA ARG A 289 14.92 -29.44 -37.15
C ARG A 289 15.31 -29.18 -38.61
N PHE A 290 15.07 -27.96 -39.11
CA PHE A 290 15.49 -27.58 -40.44
C PHE A 290 17.03 -27.65 -40.61
N ARG A 291 17.82 -27.16 -39.64
CA ARG A 291 19.29 -27.23 -39.61
C ARG A 291 19.77 -28.67 -39.68
N GLN A 292 19.02 -29.60 -39.10
CA GLN A 292 19.31 -31.04 -39.13
C GLN A 292 18.82 -31.74 -40.41
N GLY A 293 18.26 -31.01 -41.37
CA GLY A 293 17.73 -31.57 -42.61
C GLY A 293 16.44 -32.39 -42.42
N LEU A 294 15.72 -32.16 -41.32
CA LEU A 294 14.49 -32.84 -41.00
C LEU A 294 13.24 -32.03 -41.46
N PRO A 295 12.15 -32.71 -41.85
CA PRO A 295 10.91 -32.00 -42.19
C PRO A 295 10.41 -31.14 -41.03
N VAL A 296 9.95 -29.94 -41.35
CA VAL A 296 9.52 -28.92 -40.37
C VAL A 296 8.05 -28.64 -40.58
N GLN A 297 7.34 -28.55 -39.43
CA GLN A 297 6.00 -27.97 -39.37
C GLN A 297 6.05 -26.88 -38.25
N ILE A 298 5.95 -25.62 -38.65
CA ILE A 298 5.92 -24.51 -37.71
C ILE A 298 4.56 -23.86 -37.79
N GLN A 299 3.89 -23.78 -36.64
CA GLN A 299 2.65 -23.03 -36.50
C GLN A 299 2.88 -21.83 -35.61
N SER A 300 3.07 -20.67 -36.23
CA SER A 300 3.28 -19.41 -35.53
C SER A 300 1.98 -18.66 -35.30
N ASN A 301 1.90 -17.98 -34.14
CA ASN A 301 0.81 -17.05 -33.84
C ASN A 301 1.31 -15.59 -33.93
N PRO A 302 1.06 -14.89 -35.06
CA PRO A 302 1.59 -13.54 -35.30
C PRO A 302 1.09 -12.49 -34.31
N LEU A 303 0.00 -12.76 -33.56
CA LEU A 303 -0.59 -11.82 -32.62
C LEU A 303 0.13 -11.80 -31.25
N ILE A 304 0.98 -12.79 -30.95
CA ILE A 304 1.62 -12.88 -29.62
C ILE A 304 2.57 -11.70 -29.37
N ALA A 305 3.50 -11.46 -30.29
CA ALA A 305 4.43 -10.33 -30.18
C ALA A 305 3.69 -8.98 -30.10
N TYR A 306 2.65 -8.80 -30.94
CA TYR A 306 1.81 -7.61 -30.94
C TYR A 306 1.04 -7.42 -29.62
N ARG A 307 0.53 -8.49 -29.02
CA ARG A 307 -0.15 -8.42 -27.71
C ARG A 307 0.79 -7.94 -26.61
N LEU A 308 2.04 -8.41 -26.58
CA LEU A 308 3.05 -7.93 -25.63
C LEU A 308 3.41 -6.47 -25.89
N GLU A 309 3.61 -6.09 -27.16
CA GLU A 309 3.96 -4.72 -27.53
C GLU A 309 2.87 -3.70 -27.10
N ARG A 310 1.60 -4.05 -27.23
CA ARG A 310 0.49 -3.21 -26.73
C ARG A 310 0.53 -3.03 -25.21
N TYR A 311 1.02 -4.00 -24.50
CA TYR A 311 1.13 -3.94 -23.04
C TYR A 311 2.39 -3.19 -22.59
N ASP A 312 3.51 -3.46 -23.23
CA ASP A 312 4.80 -2.79 -23.04
C ASP A 312 5.23 -2.15 -24.37
N TYR A 313 4.95 -0.87 -24.52
CA TYR A 313 5.13 -0.14 -25.77
C TYR A 313 6.54 -0.21 -26.36
N ASN A 314 7.56 -0.48 -25.55
CA ASN A 314 8.96 -0.58 -25.96
C ASN A 314 9.54 -2.00 -25.75
N SER A 315 8.73 -3.02 -25.93
CA SER A 315 9.07 -4.38 -25.58
C SER A 315 10.18 -5.01 -26.44
N PRO A 316 11.45 -5.09 -25.96
CA PRO A 316 12.51 -5.86 -26.61
C PRO A 316 12.12 -7.33 -26.83
N LEU A 317 11.39 -7.94 -25.90
CA LEU A 317 10.97 -9.33 -26.04
C LEU A 317 9.98 -9.54 -27.20
N ALA A 318 9.04 -8.61 -27.43
CA ALA A 318 8.15 -8.69 -28.57
C ALA A 318 8.92 -8.63 -29.90
N MET A 319 9.95 -7.81 -29.96
CA MET A 319 10.84 -7.71 -31.15
C MET A 319 11.64 -9.00 -31.36
N PHE A 320 12.16 -9.58 -30.29
CA PHE A 320 12.85 -10.86 -30.35
C PHE A 320 11.96 -11.97 -30.90
N ILE A 321 10.73 -12.13 -30.38
CA ILE A 321 9.76 -13.11 -30.88
C ILE A 321 9.37 -12.83 -32.34
N ARG A 322 9.23 -11.56 -32.72
CA ARG A 322 8.96 -11.18 -34.11
C ARG A 322 10.09 -11.57 -35.05
N LEU A 323 11.35 -11.42 -34.65
CA LEU A 323 12.48 -11.93 -35.41
C LEU A 323 12.38 -13.43 -35.60
N GLU A 324 12.11 -14.20 -34.55
CA GLU A 324 11.93 -15.64 -34.66
C GLU A 324 10.81 -16.03 -35.62
N GLN A 325 9.68 -15.30 -35.59
CA GLN A 325 8.55 -15.51 -36.52
C GLN A 325 8.95 -15.24 -37.98
N LEU A 326 9.70 -14.18 -38.25
CA LEU A 326 10.20 -13.87 -39.60
C LEU A 326 11.16 -14.95 -40.12
N VAL A 327 12.08 -15.39 -39.27
CA VAL A 327 13.02 -16.48 -39.59
C VAL A 327 12.27 -17.79 -39.87
N ALA A 328 11.30 -18.13 -39.02
CA ALA A 328 10.49 -19.34 -39.16
C ALA A 328 9.70 -19.37 -40.47
N ALA A 329 9.09 -18.23 -40.85
CA ALA A 329 8.38 -18.11 -42.13
C ALA A 329 9.30 -18.30 -43.34
N THR A 330 10.52 -17.75 -43.27
CA THR A 330 11.54 -17.93 -44.31
C THR A 330 12.07 -19.38 -44.33
N THR A 331 12.15 -20.06 -43.18
CA THR A 331 12.53 -21.46 -43.06
C THR A 331 11.54 -22.36 -43.77
N LEU A 332 10.22 -22.14 -43.60
CA LEU A 332 9.18 -22.91 -44.31
C LEU A 332 9.29 -22.72 -45.85
N GLN A 333 9.49 -21.48 -46.29
CA GLN A 333 9.69 -21.22 -47.73
C GLN A 333 10.94 -21.91 -48.28
N ALA A 334 12.04 -21.90 -47.52
CA ALA A 334 13.25 -22.59 -47.92
C ALA A 334 13.02 -24.11 -48.04
N GLN A 335 12.30 -24.73 -47.10
CA GLN A 335 11.95 -26.13 -47.17
C GLN A 335 11.12 -26.46 -48.41
N ASP A 336 10.10 -25.66 -48.71
CA ASP A 336 9.25 -25.86 -49.91
C ASP A 336 10.07 -25.73 -51.20
N SER A 337 11.06 -24.83 -51.20
CA SER A 337 11.94 -24.64 -52.35
C SER A 337 12.88 -25.84 -52.58
N LEU A 338 13.26 -26.59 -51.53
CA LEU A 338 14.16 -27.73 -51.61
C LEU A 338 13.40 -29.02 -52.03
N THR A 339 12.11 -29.13 -51.82
CA THR A 339 11.38 -30.41 -52.01
C THR A 339 10.91 -30.66 -53.45
N THR A 340 11.05 -29.70 -54.35
CA THR A 340 10.51 -29.81 -55.70
C THR A 340 11.58 -30.03 -56.75
N ASN A 341 11.63 -31.22 -57.33
CA ASN A 341 12.54 -31.61 -58.41
C ASN A 341 11.84 -31.78 -59.78
N GLN A 342 10.60 -31.27 -59.93
CA GLN A 342 9.81 -31.47 -61.17
C GLN A 342 9.71 -30.17 -62.00
N GLN A 343 9.41 -30.34 -63.27
CA GLN A 343 9.09 -29.24 -64.15
C GLN A 343 7.88 -28.45 -63.59
N LEU A 344 8.05 -27.16 -63.32
CA LEU A 344 7.03 -26.29 -62.73
C LEU A 344 6.09 -25.80 -63.83
N SER A 345 4.80 -25.64 -63.52
CA SER A 345 3.88 -24.86 -64.28
C SER A 345 4.20 -23.35 -64.17
N ASP A 346 3.71 -22.53 -65.08
CA ASP A 346 3.91 -21.06 -65.04
C ASP A 346 3.37 -20.43 -63.74
N SER A 347 2.29 -21.01 -63.19
CA SER A 347 1.74 -20.57 -61.89
C SER A 347 2.69 -20.86 -60.75
N GLU A 348 3.25 -22.08 -60.66
CA GLU A 348 4.21 -22.48 -59.63
C GLU A 348 5.53 -21.71 -59.74
N LEU A 349 5.93 -21.38 -60.97
CA LEU A 349 7.10 -20.50 -61.18
C LEU A 349 6.87 -19.09 -60.66
N SER A 350 5.69 -18.51 -60.94
CA SER A 350 5.30 -17.20 -60.46
C SER A 350 5.24 -17.19 -58.90
N GLU A 351 4.72 -18.24 -58.28
CA GLU A 351 4.69 -18.41 -56.84
C GLU A 351 6.09 -18.43 -56.23
N ARG A 352 7.08 -19.12 -56.88
CA ARG A 352 8.47 -19.13 -56.41
C ARG A 352 9.17 -17.83 -56.55
N ILE A 353 8.94 -17.09 -57.61
CA ILE A 353 9.49 -15.73 -57.75
C ILE A 353 8.93 -14.85 -56.66
N THR A 354 7.64 -14.91 -56.41
CA THR A 354 6.98 -14.17 -55.33
C THR A 354 7.57 -14.56 -53.97
N ALA A 355 7.76 -15.86 -53.70
CA ALA A 355 8.38 -16.34 -52.45
C ALA A 355 9.80 -15.81 -52.25
N SER A 356 10.62 -15.73 -53.32
CA SER A 356 11.94 -15.14 -53.25
C SER A 356 11.90 -13.65 -52.88
N MET A 357 10.97 -12.89 -53.47
CA MET A 357 10.77 -11.46 -53.18
C MET A 357 10.31 -11.25 -51.71
N GLU A 358 9.37 -12.08 -51.27
CA GLU A 358 8.90 -12.06 -49.87
C GLU A 358 10.01 -12.40 -48.87
N ALA A 359 10.88 -13.38 -49.19
CA ALA A 359 12.02 -13.74 -48.35
C ALA A 359 12.99 -12.54 -48.19
N LYS A 360 13.27 -11.80 -49.27
CA LYS A 360 14.08 -10.56 -49.24
C LYS A 360 13.40 -9.51 -48.36
N GLN A 361 12.13 -9.25 -48.55
CA GLN A 361 11.37 -8.28 -47.74
C GLN A 361 11.39 -8.62 -46.26
N ARG A 362 11.19 -9.89 -45.90
CA ARG A 362 11.28 -10.34 -44.50
C ARG A 362 12.70 -10.18 -43.93
N LEU A 363 13.75 -10.38 -44.74
CA LEU A 363 15.13 -10.14 -44.30
C LEU A 363 15.37 -8.65 -44.00
N GLU A 364 14.87 -7.74 -44.83
CA GLU A 364 14.95 -6.29 -44.57
C GLU A 364 14.20 -5.91 -43.31
N GLU A 365 13.02 -6.47 -43.10
CA GLU A 365 12.23 -6.29 -41.88
C GLU A 365 12.96 -6.84 -40.66
N ALA A 366 13.57 -8.00 -40.73
CA ALA A 366 14.35 -8.60 -39.66
C ALA A 366 15.58 -7.73 -39.30
N ASN A 367 16.33 -7.23 -40.29
CA ASN A 367 17.45 -6.32 -40.06
C ASN A 367 17.00 -5.01 -39.36
N THR A 368 15.86 -4.47 -39.76
CA THR A 368 15.29 -3.28 -39.16
C THR A 368 14.85 -3.55 -37.71
N THR A 369 14.20 -4.68 -37.49
CA THR A 369 13.77 -5.12 -36.14
C THR A 369 14.96 -5.35 -35.22
N LEU A 370 16.03 -5.98 -35.71
CA LEU A 370 17.26 -6.20 -34.93
C LEU A 370 17.92 -4.87 -34.52
N ARG A 371 18.00 -3.90 -35.46
CA ARG A 371 18.54 -2.57 -35.15
C ARG A 371 17.71 -1.90 -34.04
N THR A 372 16.38 -1.92 -34.17
CA THR A 372 15.48 -1.34 -33.18
C THR A 372 15.56 -2.09 -31.84
N LEU A 373 15.72 -3.40 -31.85
CA LEU A 373 15.94 -4.20 -30.63
C LEU A 373 17.18 -3.71 -29.87
N ARG A 374 18.32 -3.50 -30.56
CA ARG A 374 19.55 -2.98 -29.96
C ARG A 374 19.35 -1.62 -29.29
N GLU A 375 18.59 -0.73 -29.94
CA GLU A 375 18.32 0.63 -29.44
C GLU A 375 17.38 0.65 -28.24
N ARG A 376 16.55 -0.38 -28.03
CA ARG A 376 15.52 -0.43 -26.99
C ARG A 376 15.88 -1.25 -25.77
N ILE A 377 16.99 -1.94 -25.78
CA ILE A 377 17.51 -2.64 -24.61
C ILE A 377 18.00 -1.59 -23.60
N ASP A 378 17.46 -1.65 -22.38
CA ASP A 378 17.77 -0.78 -21.26
C ASP A 378 18.15 -1.59 -20.00
N GLU A 379 18.56 -0.89 -18.93
CA GLU A 379 18.91 -1.51 -17.64
C GLU A 379 17.73 -2.24 -16.97
N ALA A 380 16.50 -1.92 -17.32
CA ALA A 380 15.30 -2.57 -16.79
C ALA A 380 14.95 -3.87 -17.54
N THR A 381 15.49 -4.07 -18.77
CA THR A 381 15.18 -5.23 -19.63
C THR A 381 15.40 -6.57 -18.94
N PRO A 382 16.50 -6.83 -18.21
CA PRO A 382 16.70 -8.10 -17.52
C PRO A 382 15.65 -8.38 -16.46
N LYS A 383 15.22 -7.35 -15.73
CA LYS A 383 14.19 -7.47 -14.68
C LYS A 383 12.80 -7.69 -15.30
N LYS A 384 12.48 -6.97 -16.36
CA LYS A 384 11.19 -7.08 -17.06
C LYS A 384 10.93 -8.48 -17.59
N TYR A 385 11.96 -9.15 -18.08
CA TYR A 385 11.83 -10.43 -18.77
C TYR A 385 12.52 -11.58 -18.01
N ALA A 386 12.80 -11.41 -16.73
CA ALA A 386 13.50 -12.41 -15.91
C ALA A 386 12.87 -13.81 -15.99
N PHE A 387 11.54 -13.91 -16.01
CA PHE A 387 10.84 -15.18 -16.18
C PHE A 387 11.18 -15.83 -17.54
N PHE A 388 11.03 -15.09 -18.64
CA PHE A 388 11.31 -15.60 -19.99
C PHE A 388 12.78 -16.00 -20.13
N LEU A 389 13.72 -15.17 -19.71
CA LEU A 389 15.15 -15.44 -19.77
C LEU A 389 15.53 -16.72 -19.00
N ARG A 390 14.97 -16.91 -17.82
CA ARG A 390 15.21 -18.10 -17.01
C ARG A 390 14.67 -19.37 -17.70
N GLU A 391 13.44 -19.34 -18.18
CA GLU A 391 12.78 -20.51 -18.76
C GLU A 391 13.36 -20.91 -20.14
N THR A 392 13.92 -19.94 -20.88
CA THR A 392 14.58 -20.17 -22.17
C THR A 392 16.07 -20.48 -22.06
N GLN A 393 16.63 -20.48 -20.85
CA GLN A 393 18.08 -20.64 -20.61
C GLN A 393 18.94 -19.57 -21.31
N ILE A 394 18.34 -18.43 -21.67
CA ILE A 394 19.05 -17.27 -22.17
C ILE A 394 19.58 -16.50 -20.96
N GLU A 395 20.85 -16.69 -20.61
CA GLU A 395 21.43 -16.28 -19.32
C GLU A 395 21.47 -14.76 -19.13
N SER A 396 21.44 -13.98 -20.23
CA SER A 396 21.51 -12.52 -20.15
C SER A 396 20.88 -11.83 -21.36
N VAL A 397 20.73 -10.51 -21.28
CA VAL A 397 20.23 -9.69 -22.40
C VAL A 397 21.23 -9.66 -23.56
N GLU A 398 22.53 -9.72 -23.28
CA GLU A 398 23.59 -9.84 -24.28
C GLU A 398 23.47 -11.15 -25.07
N ARG A 399 23.13 -12.25 -24.38
CA ARG A 399 22.83 -13.55 -25.03
C ARG A 399 21.57 -13.49 -25.85
N LEU A 400 20.53 -12.78 -25.39
CA LEU A 400 19.31 -12.56 -26.18
C LEU A 400 19.63 -11.83 -27.48
N LEU A 401 20.47 -10.79 -27.42
CA LEU A 401 20.88 -10.02 -28.58
C LEU A 401 21.75 -10.85 -29.53
N ALA A 402 22.73 -11.59 -29.00
CA ALA A 402 23.56 -12.49 -29.80
C ALA A 402 22.69 -13.55 -30.50
N LYS A 403 21.70 -14.14 -29.83
CA LYS A 403 20.77 -15.11 -30.46
C LYS A 403 19.92 -14.43 -31.55
N ALA A 404 19.48 -13.19 -31.37
CA ALA A 404 18.78 -12.43 -32.38
C ALA A 404 19.68 -12.18 -33.63
N GLU A 405 20.94 -11.86 -33.45
CA GLU A 405 21.94 -11.70 -34.53
C GLU A 405 22.18 -12.99 -35.29
N GLU A 406 22.34 -14.12 -34.58
CA GLU A 406 22.46 -15.45 -35.17
C GLU A 406 21.21 -15.81 -36.00
N GLN A 407 20.02 -15.45 -35.55
CA GLN A 407 18.77 -15.69 -36.25
C GLN A 407 18.70 -14.90 -37.57
N VAL A 408 19.05 -13.61 -37.53
CA VAL A 408 19.09 -12.78 -38.77
C VAL A 408 20.11 -13.27 -39.75
N ALA A 409 21.33 -13.69 -39.29
CA ALA A 409 22.33 -14.28 -40.13
C ALA A 409 21.84 -15.62 -40.76
N PHE A 410 21.15 -16.44 -39.98
CA PHE A 410 20.51 -17.65 -40.50
C PHE A 410 19.45 -17.34 -41.53
N GLN A 411 18.57 -16.35 -41.32
CA GLN A 411 17.58 -15.90 -42.30
C GLN A 411 18.23 -15.44 -43.61
N GLN A 412 19.36 -14.73 -43.54
CA GLN A 412 20.10 -14.33 -44.73
C GLN A 412 20.57 -15.54 -45.51
N SER A 413 21.08 -16.59 -44.85
CA SER A 413 21.49 -17.82 -45.50
C SER A 413 20.32 -18.54 -46.18
N LEU A 414 19.13 -18.54 -45.55
CA LEU A 414 17.90 -19.10 -46.12
C LEU A 414 17.46 -18.32 -47.36
N THR A 415 17.46 -17.00 -47.29
CA THR A 415 17.10 -16.12 -48.43
C THR A 415 18.05 -16.41 -49.64
N THR A 416 19.34 -16.48 -49.35
CA THR A 416 20.36 -16.85 -50.40
C THR A 416 20.07 -18.24 -50.96
N LEU A 417 19.67 -19.20 -50.12
CA LEU A 417 19.33 -20.57 -50.58
C LEU A 417 18.11 -20.55 -51.50
N ILE A 418 17.05 -19.83 -51.17
CA ILE A 418 15.87 -19.69 -51.99
C ILE A 418 16.22 -19.07 -53.37
N GLU A 419 17.01 -18.02 -53.38
CA GLU A 419 17.49 -17.38 -54.61
C GLU A 419 18.36 -18.33 -55.47
N GLN A 420 19.25 -19.05 -54.82
CA GLN A 420 20.09 -20.02 -55.53
C GLN A 420 19.30 -21.13 -56.18
N GLN A 421 18.27 -21.62 -55.52
CA GLN A 421 17.34 -22.65 -56.10
C GLN A 421 16.57 -22.06 -57.30
N LEU A 422 16.10 -20.81 -57.20
CA LEU A 422 15.42 -20.16 -58.30
C LEU A 422 16.38 -19.94 -59.51
N ARG A 423 17.61 -19.53 -59.26
CA ARG A 423 18.67 -19.39 -60.31
C ARG A 423 19.03 -20.73 -60.96
N ASN A 424 19.13 -21.79 -60.18
CA ASN A 424 19.38 -23.15 -60.67
C ASN A 424 18.21 -23.62 -61.56
N TYR A 425 16.97 -23.35 -61.15
CA TYR A 425 15.81 -23.65 -61.93
C TYR A 425 15.78 -22.86 -63.23
N ALA A 426 16.06 -21.57 -63.21
CA ALA A 426 16.14 -20.72 -64.43
C ALA A 426 17.19 -21.24 -65.42
N LYS A 427 18.36 -21.73 -64.95
CA LYS A 427 19.36 -22.37 -65.79
C LYS A 427 18.95 -23.69 -66.37
N ALA A 428 18.17 -24.48 -65.68
CA ALA A 428 17.67 -25.81 -66.13
C ALA A 428 16.54 -25.66 -67.16
N TYR A 429 15.75 -24.62 -67.09
CA TYR A 429 14.58 -24.41 -67.93
C TYR A 429 14.56 -22.99 -68.55
N PRO A 430 15.52 -22.67 -69.46
CA PRO A 430 15.68 -21.32 -70.00
C PRO A 430 14.50 -20.79 -70.80
N ASN A 431 13.67 -21.69 -71.40
CA ASN A 431 12.51 -21.30 -72.16
C ASN A 431 11.32 -20.76 -71.30
N GLN A 432 11.31 -21.04 -70.01
CA GLN A 432 10.27 -20.53 -69.09
C GLN A 432 10.67 -19.19 -68.46
N PHE A 433 11.91 -18.81 -68.47
CA PHE A 433 12.45 -17.58 -67.86
C PHE A 433 12.74 -16.47 -68.89
N GLY A 434 12.22 -16.56 -70.10
CA GLY A 434 12.60 -15.76 -71.29
C GLY A 434 12.75 -14.22 -71.12
N GLU A 435 12.35 -13.62 -70.03
CA GLU A 435 12.53 -12.17 -69.73
C GLU A 435 12.56 -11.78 -68.26
N VAL A 436 12.73 -12.76 -67.33
CA VAL A 436 12.84 -12.37 -65.91
C VAL A 436 14.27 -11.93 -65.62
N ASN A 437 14.44 -10.62 -65.60
CA ASN A 437 15.71 -9.97 -65.19
C ASN A 437 15.92 -10.18 -63.68
N LEU A 438 16.54 -11.29 -63.31
CA LEU A 438 17.02 -11.54 -61.96
C LEU A 438 18.24 -10.63 -61.74
N GLY A 439 18.04 -9.37 -61.44
CA GLY A 439 19.00 -8.29 -61.36
C GLY A 439 20.47 -8.77 -61.13
N ASP A 440 21.35 -8.48 -62.04
CA ASP A 440 22.79 -8.62 -61.89
C ASP A 440 23.26 -7.66 -60.80
N ASP A 441 23.24 -8.10 -59.53
CA ASP A 441 23.97 -7.42 -58.45
C ASP A 441 25.47 -7.79 -58.57
N THR A 442 26.14 -7.30 -59.61
CA THR A 442 27.61 -7.16 -59.63
C THR A 442 27.94 -5.74 -59.12
N HIS A 443 28.03 -5.60 -57.78
CA HIS A 443 28.96 -4.62 -57.16
C HIS A 443 29.29 -5.05 -55.74
#